data_5b6de8edbecaa5d3514f06f4bb9e78b6
#
_entry.id   5b6de8edbecaa5d3514f06f4bb9e78b6
#
_cell.length_a   1.000
_cell.length_b   1.000
_cell.length_c   1.000
_cell.angle_alpha   90.00
_cell.angle_beta   90.00
_cell.angle_gamma   90.00
#
_symmetry.space_group_name_H-M   'P 1'
#
loop_
_entity.id
_entity.type
_entity.pdbx_description
1 polymer ?
#
loop_
_entity_poly.entity_id
_entity_poly.type
_entity_poly.pdbx_seq_one_letter_code
_entity_poly.pdbx_strand_id
1 'polypeptide(L)'
;MVSFVISLVALVLGYLLYGKFVAQVFGPDDRPTPAVTKADGVDFMVLPSWKIFMIQFLNIAGTGPIFGAIMGAWYGPVAYLWIIFGCIFAGAMHDYMSGMLSIRNGGAGLPELVGKYLGGRTKKVMLVFSVLLLMMVGAVFVYSPAIIMSGICNTDAFWGSQMFWIVVIFVYYVIATLLPIDKIIGKVYPLFAFSLLFMAGALMIGLFVKWPSLPELWSNLQSCNLNENPAWLGTESFVQKSPIFPCLFITIACGAISGFHATQSPLMARCMKNEKMGRPIFYGAMITEGVVALIWATVSMYFFYYGGWRECVSPEVAQQFIAQFDGGKSLIQNFDAPTVVKIVCSSWLGVAGGILALLGVVAAPITSGDTALRSARLIIAEFIGLEQRSMRKRLYICVPLFALTVGILVWQMENPDGFNIIWQYFGWANQTLSVFTLWTLTVYLVQQKKPFVMTLVPALFMTVICSTFLLISPTALALGESLAYTGSVIILVIALVWFLGWYRSYQKKQ
;
A
#
# COMPACT_ATOMS: atom_id res chain seq x y z
N MET A 1 19.07 10.85 12.75
CA MET A 1 19.53 10.51 11.37
C MET A 1 20.19 9.14 11.26
N VAL A 2 20.90 8.66 12.28
CA VAL A 2 21.64 7.39 12.20
C VAL A 2 20.68 6.21 11.99
N SER A 3 19.54 6.16 12.71
CA SER A 3 18.49 5.13 12.50
C SER A 3 17.99 5.11 11.07
N PHE A 4 17.79 6.28 10.45
CA PHE A 4 17.37 6.37 9.04
C PHE A 4 18.41 5.74 8.10
N VAL A 5 19.71 6.10 8.27
CA VAL A 5 20.78 5.57 7.42
C VAL A 5 20.93 4.05 7.58
N ILE A 6 20.88 3.54 8.82
CA ILE A 6 20.90 2.10 9.08
C ILE A 6 19.72 1.41 8.41
N SER A 7 18.54 2.00 8.50
CA SER A 7 17.30 1.48 7.88
C SER A 7 17.40 1.43 6.35
N LEU A 8 17.94 2.46 5.73
CA LEU A 8 18.17 2.52 4.29
C LEU A 8 19.16 1.44 3.82
N VAL A 9 20.27 1.30 4.53
CA VAL A 9 21.28 0.25 4.26
C VAL A 9 20.66 -1.13 4.43
N ALA A 10 19.83 -1.34 5.46
CA ALA A 10 19.15 -2.61 5.70
C ALA A 10 18.21 -2.99 4.54
N LEU A 11 17.43 -2.04 3.99
CA LEU A 11 16.58 -2.30 2.83
C LEU A 11 17.39 -2.70 1.59
N VAL A 12 18.52 -2.01 1.32
CA VAL A 12 19.42 -2.34 0.20
C VAL A 12 20.02 -3.74 0.39
N LEU A 13 20.53 -4.04 1.58
CA LEU A 13 21.05 -5.38 1.90
C LEU A 13 19.95 -6.45 1.81
N GLY A 14 18.74 -6.15 2.22
CA GLY A 14 17.56 -7.01 2.06
C GLY A 14 17.32 -7.38 0.61
N TYR A 15 17.40 -6.42 -0.32
CA TYR A 15 17.30 -6.70 -1.75
C TYR A 15 18.45 -7.60 -2.25
N LEU A 16 19.69 -7.28 -1.85
CA LEU A 16 20.87 -7.97 -2.36
C LEU A 16 21.00 -9.40 -1.82
N LEU A 17 20.71 -9.62 -0.53
CA LEU A 17 20.90 -10.89 0.14
C LEU A 17 19.61 -11.71 0.18
N TYR A 18 18.60 -11.23 0.90
CA TYR A 18 17.36 -11.99 1.10
C TYR A 18 16.55 -12.09 -0.19
N GLY A 19 16.49 -11.05 -1.01
CA GLY A 19 15.83 -11.09 -2.32
C GLY A 19 16.49 -12.10 -3.30
N LYS A 20 17.82 -12.29 -3.22
CA LYS A 20 18.51 -13.34 -3.97
C LYS A 20 18.13 -14.73 -3.46
N PHE A 21 18.08 -14.91 -2.14
CA PHE A 21 17.66 -16.17 -1.51
C PHE A 21 16.21 -16.52 -1.90
N VAL A 22 15.27 -15.58 -1.81
CA VAL A 22 13.87 -15.77 -2.20
C VAL A 22 13.75 -16.19 -3.67
N ALA A 23 14.52 -15.55 -4.56
CA ALA A 23 14.54 -15.90 -5.98
C ALA A 23 15.11 -17.31 -6.22
N GLN A 24 16.17 -17.69 -5.50
CA GLN A 24 16.73 -19.04 -5.57
C GLN A 24 15.73 -20.11 -5.10
N VAL A 25 15.03 -19.86 -4.00
CA VAL A 25 13.98 -20.75 -3.49
C VAL A 25 12.86 -20.92 -4.52
N PHE A 26 12.41 -19.84 -5.14
CA PHE A 26 11.36 -19.93 -6.16
C PHE A 26 11.86 -20.66 -7.41
N GLY A 27 13.08 -20.39 -7.87
CA GLY A 27 13.73 -21.00 -9.03
C GLY A 27 13.08 -20.57 -10.34
N PRO A 28 13.27 -19.29 -10.77
CA PRO A 28 12.80 -18.83 -12.07
C PRO A 28 13.59 -19.49 -13.21
N ASP A 29 12.91 -19.86 -14.30
CA ASP A 29 13.50 -20.51 -15.46
C ASP A 29 13.16 -19.80 -16.79
N ASP A 30 13.50 -20.40 -17.93
CA ASP A 30 13.31 -19.83 -19.26
C ASP A 30 12.00 -20.30 -19.93
N ARG A 31 11.04 -20.83 -19.18
CA ARG A 31 9.73 -21.20 -19.73
C ARG A 31 9.01 -20.00 -20.34
N PRO A 32 8.22 -20.21 -21.41
CA PRO A 32 7.44 -19.15 -22.01
C PRO A 32 6.38 -18.62 -21.03
N THR A 33 6.31 -17.29 -20.89
CA THR A 33 5.37 -16.63 -19.99
C THR A 33 4.00 -16.44 -20.65
N PRO A 34 2.94 -16.15 -19.86
CA PRO A 34 1.61 -15.85 -20.39
C PRO A 34 1.58 -14.68 -21.37
N ALA A 35 2.47 -13.68 -21.20
CA ALA A 35 2.62 -12.56 -22.12
C ALA A 35 2.93 -13.00 -23.57
N VAL A 36 3.63 -14.15 -23.71
CA VAL A 36 4.01 -14.70 -25.00
C VAL A 36 2.96 -15.73 -25.49
N THR A 37 2.51 -16.62 -24.59
CA THR A 37 1.64 -17.74 -24.98
C THR A 37 0.17 -17.39 -25.11
N LYS A 38 -0.29 -16.31 -24.49
CA LYS A 38 -1.69 -15.87 -24.45
C LYS A 38 -1.88 -14.44 -24.97
N ALA A 39 -0.93 -13.91 -25.74
CA ALA A 39 -0.98 -12.55 -26.26
C ALA A 39 -2.34 -12.23 -26.93
N ASP A 40 -3.05 -11.22 -26.41
CA ASP A 40 -4.37 -10.80 -26.91
C ASP A 40 -4.40 -9.32 -27.32
N GLY A 41 -3.29 -8.59 -27.08
CA GLY A 41 -3.17 -7.16 -27.38
C GLY A 41 -4.02 -6.26 -26.48
N VAL A 42 -4.55 -6.77 -25.36
CA VAL A 42 -5.39 -6.02 -24.40
C VAL A 42 -4.84 -6.10 -22.99
N ASP A 43 -4.80 -7.30 -22.42
CA ASP A 43 -4.32 -7.54 -21.06
C ASP A 43 -3.05 -8.43 -21.05
N PHE A 44 -2.80 -9.19 -22.14
CA PHE A 44 -1.60 -10.01 -22.32
C PHE A 44 -0.75 -9.47 -23.48
N MET A 45 0.39 -8.85 -23.12
CA MET A 45 1.32 -8.28 -24.10
C MET A 45 2.72 -8.17 -23.53
N VAL A 46 3.74 -8.28 -24.40
CA VAL A 46 5.13 -8.12 -23.95
C VAL A 46 5.49 -6.65 -23.85
N LEU A 47 5.90 -6.22 -22.67
CA LEU A 47 6.46 -4.88 -22.41
C LEU A 47 7.96 -4.97 -22.06
N PRO A 48 8.75 -3.90 -22.31
CA PRO A 48 10.13 -3.80 -21.84
C PRO A 48 10.20 -3.86 -20.31
N SER A 49 11.18 -4.57 -19.75
CA SER A 49 11.28 -4.83 -18.30
C SER A 49 11.34 -3.55 -17.45
N TRP A 50 12.04 -2.49 -17.92
CA TRP A 50 12.09 -1.22 -17.21
C TRP A 50 10.70 -0.53 -17.12
N LYS A 51 9.88 -0.66 -18.17
CA LYS A 51 8.50 -0.16 -18.14
C LYS A 51 7.65 -0.95 -17.16
N ILE A 52 7.80 -2.29 -17.16
CA ILE A 52 7.07 -3.15 -16.21
C ILE A 52 7.44 -2.79 -14.77
N PHE A 53 8.73 -2.55 -14.49
CA PHE A 53 9.18 -2.09 -13.17
C PHE A 53 8.52 -0.77 -12.78
N MET A 54 8.54 0.23 -13.66
CA MET A 54 7.95 1.55 -13.39
C MET A 54 6.44 1.46 -13.17
N ILE A 55 5.75 0.63 -13.97
CA ILE A 55 4.31 0.42 -13.83
C ILE A 55 4.02 -0.36 -12.53
N GLN A 56 4.76 -1.43 -12.24
CA GLN A 56 4.60 -2.19 -10.99
C GLN A 56 4.82 -1.30 -9.78
N PHE A 57 5.93 -0.54 -9.76
CA PHE A 57 6.24 0.38 -8.68
C PHE A 57 5.11 1.39 -8.46
N LEU A 58 4.61 2.04 -9.52
CA LEU A 58 3.56 3.03 -9.39
C LEU A 58 2.19 2.41 -9.01
N ASN A 59 1.91 1.18 -9.47
CA ASN A 59 0.69 0.47 -9.09
C ASN A 59 0.63 0.15 -7.60
N ILE A 60 1.78 -0.20 -7.00
CA ILE A 60 1.85 -0.52 -5.58
C ILE A 60 2.05 0.73 -4.72
N ALA A 61 2.88 1.68 -5.17
CA ALA A 61 3.21 2.93 -4.47
C ALA A 61 2.12 4.01 -4.65
N GLY A 62 0.87 3.71 -4.26
CA GLY A 62 -0.20 4.70 -4.16
C GLY A 62 0.06 5.74 -3.05
N THR A 63 -0.99 6.22 -2.39
CA THR A 63 -0.84 7.09 -1.21
C THR A 63 -0.35 6.34 0.03
N GLY A 64 -0.43 5.01 0.04
CA GLY A 64 -0.12 4.17 1.19
C GLY A 64 1.28 4.34 1.76
N PRO A 65 2.37 4.24 0.97
CA PRO A 65 3.73 4.42 1.48
C PRO A 65 4.05 5.87 1.89
N ILE A 66 3.23 6.82 1.47
CA ILE A 66 3.35 8.23 1.84
C ILE A 66 2.51 8.51 3.09
N PHE A 67 1.20 8.42 2.98
CA PHE A 67 0.28 8.76 4.07
C PHE A 67 0.37 7.79 5.24
N GLY A 68 0.48 6.50 4.96
CA GLY A 68 0.68 5.48 6.00
C GLY A 68 1.99 5.69 6.76
N ALA A 69 3.07 6.10 6.09
CA ALA A 69 4.33 6.40 6.73
C ALA A 69 4.29 7.71 7.55
N ILE A 70 3.58 8.74 7.06
CA ILE A 70 3.35 9.99 7.79
C ILE A 70 2.59 9.71 9.10
N MET A 71 1.48 8.98 9.02
CA MET A 71 0.72 8.59 10.22
C MET A 71 1.50 7.60 11.11
N GLY A 72 2.28 6.72 10.50
CA GLY A 72 3.17 5.80 11.23
C GLY A 72 4.25 6.50 12.03
N ALA A 73 4.72 7.67 11.58
CA ALA A 73 5.68 8.49 12.32
C ALA A 73 5.12 8.99 13.67
N TRP A 74 3.81 9.02 13.87
CA TRP A 74 3.20 9.37 15.16
C TRP A 74 3.54 8.37 16.28
N TYR A 75 3.90 7.13 15.92
CA TYR A 75 4.37 6.10 16.86
C TYR A 75 5.87 6.25 17.21
N GLY A 76 6.58 7.16 16.55
CA GLY A 76 8.01 7.35 16.70
C GLY A 76 8.85 6.38 15.87
N PRO A 77 10.16 6.22 16.18
CA PRO A 77 11.10 5.48 15.37
C PRO A 77 10.86 3.96 15.32
N VAL A 78 9.97 3.40 16.14
CA VAL A 78 9.51 2.01 16.00
C VAL A 78 8.92 1.74 14.61
N ALA A 79 8.41 2.78 13.93
CA ALA A 79 7.96 2.69 12.55
C ALA A 79 9.06 2.19 11.59
N TYR A 80 10.33 2.56 11.82
CA TYR A 80 11.46 2.06 11.01
C TYR A 80 11.60 0.54 11.09
N LEU A 81 11.44 -0.03 12.28
CA LEU A 81 11.54 -1.49 12.44
C LEU A 81 10.49 -2.21 11.61
N TRP A 82 9.25 -1.71 11.64
CA TRP A 82 8.20 -2.31 10.84
C TRP A 82 8.42 -2.14 9.34
N ILE A 83 8.83 -0.95 8.88
CA ILE A 83 9.16 -0.72 7.46
C ILE A 83 10.27 -1.68 7.02
N ILE A 84 11.37 -1.80 7.79
CA ILE A 84 12.51 -2.65 7.42
C ILE A 84 12.11 -4.14 7.40
N PHE A 85 11.68 -4.66 8.55
CA PHE A 85 11.42 -6.09 8.69
C PHE A 85 10.19 -6.52 7.89
N GLY A 86 9.14 -5.71 7.90
CA GLY A 86 7.94 -5.95 7.11
C GLY A 86 8.23 -5.96 5.62
N CYS A 87 8.96 -4.95 5.12
CA CYS A 87 9.28 -4.84 3.70
C CYS A 87 10.19 -5.99 3.24
N ILE A 88 11.28 -6.27 3.94
CA ILE A 88 12.26 -7.29 3.51
C ILE A 88 11.69 -8.70 3.59
N PHE A 89 11.19 -9.10 4.78
CA PHE A 89 10.87 -10.49 5.07
C PHE A 89 9.44 -10.87 4.75
N ALA A 90 8.53 -9.90 4.69
CA ALA A 90 7.14 -10.15 4.36
C ALA A 90 6.77 -9.55 3.00
N GLY A 91 6.77 -8.23 2.82
CA GLY A 91 6.23 -7.56 1.64
C GLY A 91 6.93 -7.89 0.34
N ALA A 92 8.24 -7.72 0.26
CA ALA A 92 8.97 -7.95 -0.99
C ALA A 92 8.99 -9.44 -1.39
N MET A 93 9.04 -10.35 -0.41
CA MET A 93 8.87 -11.78 -0.64
C MET A 93 7.44 -12.10 -1.11
N HIS A 94 6.42 -11.52 -0.46
CA HIS A 94 5.01 -11.65 -0.85
C HIS A 94 4.77 -11.20 -2.30
N ASP A 95 5.26 -10.00 -2.66
CA ASP A 95 5.05 -9.43 -3.99
C ASP A 95 5.77 -10.23 -5.07
N TYR A 96 7.02 -10.61 -4.80
CA TYR A 96 7.78 -11.45 -5.71
C TYR A 96 7.09 -12.79 -5.95
N MET A 97 6.77 -13.52 -4.87
CA MET A 97 6.18 -14.86 -5.02
C MET A 97 4.77 -14.81 -5.59
N SER A 98 3.94 -13.83 -5.26
CA SER A 98 2.59 -13.69 -5.81
C SER A 98 2.62 -13.40 -7.31
N GLY A 99 3.49 -12.48 -7.76
CA GLY A 99 3.69 -12.18 -9.16
C GLY A 99 4.21 -13.39 -9.96
N MET A 100 5.22 -14.08 -9.42
CA MET A 100 5.78 -15.27 -10.06
C MET A 100 4.80 -16.44 -10.06
N LEU A 101 3.99 -16.61 -9.00
CA LEU A 101 2.95 -17.62 -8.95
C LEU A 101 1.86 -17.34 -9.99
N SER A 102 1.49 -16.08 -10.20
CA SER A 102 0.59 -15.67 -11.27
C SER A 102 1.14 -16.03 -12.66
N ILE A 103 2.42 -15.74 -12.94
CA ILE A 103 3.07 -16.13 -14.19
C ILE A 103 2.94 -17.64 -14.43
N ARG A 104 3.28 -18.47 -13.44
CA ARG A 104 3.22 -19.94 -13.53
C ARG A 104 1.81 -20.51 -13.61
N ASN A 105 0.79 -19.70 -13.26
CA ASN A 105 -0.61 -20.07 -13.40
C ASN A 105 -1.30 -19.30 -14.54
N GLY A 106 -0.58 -18.96 -15.58
CA GLY A 106 -1.15 -18.39 -16.80
C GLY A 106 -1.68 -16.97 -16.66
N GLY A 107 -1.14 -16.18 -15.71
CA GLY A 107 -1.58 -14.83 -15.41
C GLY A 107 -2.82 -14.78 -14.54
N ALA A 108 -3.11 -15.85 -13.76
CA ALA A 108 -4.28 -15.93 -12.90
C ALA A 108 -4.30 -14.84 -11.82
N GLY A 109 -5.50 -14.32 -11.53
CA GLY A 109 -5.73 -13.36 -10.46
C GLY A 109 -5.66 -13.97 -9.07
N LEU A 110 -5.56 -13.11 -8.03
CA LEU A 110 -5.42 -13.56 -6.65
C LEU A 110 -6.53 -14.53 -6.18
N PRO A 111 -7.84 -14.28 -6.40
CA PRO A 111 -8.87 -15.22 -5.94
C PRO A 111 -8.77 -16.58 -6.60
N GLU A 112 -8.29 -16.67 -7.84
CA GLU A 112 -8.10 -17.92 -8.53
C GLU A 112 -6.92 -18.71 -7.97
N LEU A 113 -5.81 -18.04 -7.67
CA LEU A 113 -4.66 -18.65 -6.98
C LEU A 113 -5.05 -19.15 -5.59
N VAL A 114 -5.77 -18.34 -4.81
CA VAL A 114 -6.30 -18.75 -3.50
C VAL A 114 -7.20 -19.98 -3.66
N GLY A 115 -8.09 -19.98 -4.66
CA GLY A 115 -8.96 -21.12 -4.92
C GLY A 115 -8.23 -22.40 -5.25
N LYS A 116 -7.14 -22.32 -6.01
CA LYS A 116 -6.30 -23.47 -6.40
C LYS A 116 -5.59 -24.10 -5.20
N TYR A 117 -5.09 -23.30 -4.27
CA TYR A 117 -4.25 -23.78 -3.16
C TYR A 117 -5.00 -23.91 -1.83
N LEU A 118 -5.97 -23.05 -1.54
CA LEU A 118 -6.75 -23.07 -0.28
C LEU A 118 -8.20 -23.56 -0.45
N GLY A 119 -8.62 -23.83 -1.69
CA GLY A 119 -9.92 -24.44 -1.99
C GLY A 119 -11.01 -23.48 -2.43
N GLY A 120 -12.08 -24.04 -3.02
CA GLY A 120 -13.12 -23.27 -3.71
C GLY A 120 -13.98 -22.40 -2.78
N ARG A 121 -14.17 -22.76 -1.51
CA ARG A 121 -14.90 -21.92 -0.54
C ARG A 121 -14.12 -20.65 -0.26
N THR A 122 -12.81 -20.76 -0.04
CA THR A 122 -11.90 -19.63 0.18
C THR A 122 -11.85 -18.72 -1.06
N LYS A 123 -11.88 -19.28 -2.28
CA LYS A 123 -11.98 -18.52 -3.54
C LYS A 123 -13.18 -17.58 -3.55
N LYS A 124 -14.37 -18.05 -3.14
CA LYS A 124 -15.59 -17.24 -3.13
C LYS A 124 -15.51 -16.08 -2.12
N VAL A 125 -15.01 -16.35 -0.91
CA VAL A 125 -14.78 -15.32 0.11
C VAL A 125 -13.80 -14.28 -0.40
N MET A 126 -12.67 -14.73 -0.95
CA MET A 126 -11.64 -13.84 -1.49
C MET A 126 -12.11 -12.99 -2.65
N LEU A 127 -12.98 -13.51 -3.50
CA LEU A 127 -13.56 -12.75 -4.60
C LEU A 127 -14.34 -11.54 -4.08
N VAL A 128 -15.30 -11.79 -3.20
CA VAL A 128 -16.13 -10.71 -2.62
C VAL A 128 -15.25 -9.71 -1.88
N PHE A 129 -14.35 -10.20 -1.06
CA PHE A 129 -13.44 -9.39 -0.27
C PHE A 129 -12.51 -8.53 -1.12
N SER A 130 -11.91 -9.11 -2.18
CA SER A 130 -11.05 -8.38 -3.11
C SER A 130 -11.79 -7.31 -3.88
N VAL A 131 -13.01 -7.60 -4.36
CA VAL A 131 -13.82 -6.62 -5.09
C VAL A 131 -14.22 -5.45 -4.19
N LEU A 132 -14.67 -5.72 -2.96
CA LEU A 132 -14.99 -4.68 -1.98
C LEU A 132 -13.77 -3.80 -1.68
N LEU A 133 -12.61 -4.41 -1.42
CA LEU A 133 -11.37 -3.66 -1.21
C LEU A 133 -11.05 -2.78 -2.40
N LEU A 134 -11.08 -3.32 -3.62
CA LEU A 134 -10.71 -2.58 -4.83
C LEU A 134 -11.67 -1.42 -5.13
N MET A 135 -12.94 -1.53 -4.76
CA MET A 135 -13.89 -0.41 -4.80
C MET A 135 -13.55 0.68 -3.76
N MET A 136 -13.20 0.29 -2.52
CA MET A 136 -12.75 1.24 -1.49
C MET A 136 -11.47 1.96 -1.92
N VAL A 137 -10.51 1.23 -2.51
CA VAL A 137 -9.29 1.81 -3.11
C VAL A 137 -9.68 2.84 -4.19
N GLY A 138 -10.61 2.48 -5.08
CA GLY A 138 -11.10 3.38 -6.11
C GLY A 138 -11.67 4.68 -5.53
N ALA A 139 -12.48 4.61 -4.47
CA ALA A 139 -13.08 5.78 -3.82
C ALA A 139 -12.02 6.65 -3.12
N VAL A 140 -11.16 6.05 -2.29
CA VAL A 140 -10.10 6.77 -1.55
C VAL A 140 -9.11 7.44 -2.50
N PHE A 141 -8.75 6.77 -3.59
CA PHE A 141 -7.77 7.26 -4.57
C PHE A 141 -8.36 8.20 -5.63
N VAL A 142 -9.67 8.45 -5.60
CA VAL A 142 -10.29 9.61 -6.24
C VAL A 142 -10.25 10.82 -5.30
N TYR A 143 -10.64 10.61 -4.05
CA TYR A 143 -10.85 11.69 -3.09
C TYR A 143 -9.54 12.36 -2.66
N SER A 144 -8.51 11.59 -2.31
CA SER A 144 -7.24 12.12 -1.79
C SER A 144 -6.48 13.01 -2.80
N PRO A 145 -6.28 12.64 -4.08
CA PRO A 145 -5.64 13.54 -5.03
C PRO A 145 -6.52 14.75 -5.39
N ALA A 146 -7.85 14.63 -5.32
CA ALA A 146 -8.73 15.76 -5.56
C ALA A 146 -8.57 16.87 -4.50
N ILE A 147 -8.39 16.51 -3.21
CA ILE A 147 -8.06 17.47 -2.15
C ILE A 147 -6.74 18.18 -2.44
N ILE A 148 -5.69 17.43 -2.81
CA ILE A 148 -4.37 18.00 -3.09
C ILE A 148 -4.46 18.95 -4.29
N MET A 149 -5.13 18.56 -5.37
CA MET A 149 -5.27 19.38 -6.58
C MET A 149 -6.08 20.65 -6.34
N SER A 150 -7.18 20.56 -5.61
CA SER A 150 -7.95 21.74 -5.18
C SER A 150 -7.10 22.71 -4.36
N GLY A 151 -6.30 22.18 -3.41
CA GLY A 151 -5.39 22.98 -2.60
C GLY A 151 -4.22 23.59 -3.37
N ILE A 152 -3.77 23.01 -4.49
CA ILE A 152 -2.75 23.58 -5.39
C ILE A 152 -3.34 24.69 -6.23
N CYS A 153 -4.51 24.48 -6.82
CA CYS A 153 -5.15 25.45 -7.69
C CYS A 153 -5.61 26.72 -6.96
N ASN A 154 -6.02 26.58 -5.70
CA ASN A 154 -6.38 27.67 -4.75
C ASN A 154 -6.98 28.93 -5.43
N THR A 155 -8.06 28.75 -6.21
CA THR A 155 -8.74 29.78 -6.95
C THR A 155 -10.24 29.66 -6.76
N ASP A 156 -10.97 30.78 -6.80
CA ASP A 156 -12.43 30.83 -6.74
C ASP A 156 -13.11 30.33 -8.04
N ALA A 157 -12.33 30.07 -9.06
CA ALA A 157 -12.84 29.48 -10.30
C ALA A 157 -13.29 28.03 -10.06
N PHE A 158 -14.23 27.54 -10.91
CA PHE A 158 -14.83 26.21 -10.74
C PHE A 158 -13.79 25.06 -10.74
N TRP A 159 -12.63 25.22 -11.42
CA TRP A 159 -11.53 24.25 -11.42
C TRP A 159 -10.69 24.27 -10.13
N GLY A 160 -10.89 25.26 -9.24
CA GLY A 160 -10.37 25.24 -7.87
C GLY A 160 -11.17 24.34 -6.93
N SER A 161 -12.38 23.92 -7.32
CA SER A 161 -13.24 23.11 -6.46
C SER A 161 -12.77 21.65 -6.40
N GLN A 162 -12.87 21.05 -5.21
CA GLN A 162 -12.59 19.63 -5.02
C GLN A 162 -13.51 18.75 -5.88
N MET A 163 -14.78 19.12 -6.03
CA MET A 163 -15.76 18.38 -6.83
C MET A 163 -15.36 18.29 -8.31
N PHE A 164 -14.81 19.37 -8.86
CA PHE A 164 -14.29 19.36 -10.24
C PHE A 164 -13.22 18.26 -10.42
N TRP A 165 -12.26 18.21 -9.49
CA TRP A 165 -11.18 17.22 -9.56
C TRP A 165 -11.65 15.79 -9.31
N ILE A 166 -12.63 15.59 -8.41
CA ILE A 166 -13.28 14.30 -8.23
C ILE A 166 -13.86 13.78 -9.54
N VAL A 167 -14.62 14.63 -10.24
CA VAL A 167 -15.23 14.26 -11.52
C VAL A 167 -14.17 13.97 -12.58
N VAL A 168 -13.16 14.80 -12.71
CA VAL A 168 -12.07 14.64 -13.68
C VAL A 168 -11.32 13.30 -13.44
N ILE A 169 -10.94 13.03 -12.21
CA ILE A 169 -10.21 11.80 -11.86
C ILE A 169 -11.09 10.57 -12.06
N PHE A 170 -12.37 10.63 -11.68
CA PHE A 170 -13.26 9.50 -11.85
C PHE A 170 -13.56 9.20 -13.32
N VAL A 171 -13.75 10.22 -14.15
CA VAL A 171 -13.90 10.08 -15.62
C VAL A 171 -12.64 9.43 -16.21
N TYR A 172 -11.46 9.86 -15.77
CA TYR A 172 -10.20 9.20 -16.13
C TYR A 172 -10.23 7.70 -15.77
N TYR A 173 -10.67 7.32 -14.57
CA TYR A 173 -10.75 5.92 -14.16
C TYR A 173 -11.69 5.08 -15.05
N VAL A 174 -12.83 5.65 -15.41
CA VAL A 174 -13.75 5.00 -16.34
C VAL A 174 -13.07 4.72 -17.68
N ILE A 175 -12.41 5.72 -18.24
CA ILE A 175 -11.70 5.62 -19.52
C ILE A 175 -10.55 4.59 -19.41
N ALA A 176 -9.70 4.72 -18.38
CA ALA A 176 -8.55 3.87 -18.19
C ALA A 176 -8.92 2.40 -17.96
N THR A 177 -9.99 2.13 -17.21
CA THR A 177 -10.47 0.76 -16.95
C THR A 177 -11.02 0.07 -18.22
N LEU A 178 -11.56 0.85 -19.15
CA LEU A 178 -12.17 0.31 -20.38
C LEU A 178 -11.16 0.13 -21.52
N LEU A 179 -10.10 0.93 -21.57
CA LEU A 179 -9.08 0.88 -22.62
C LEU A 179 -8.03 -0.23 -22.42
N PRO A 180 -7.33 -0.68 -23.50
CA PRO A 180 -6.18 -1.57 -23.40
C PRO A 180 -5.05 -0.95 -22.55
N ILE A 181 -4.31 -1.83 -21.84
CA ILE A 181 -3.29 -1.45 -20.88
C ILE A 181 -2.14 -0.62 -21.48
N ASP A 182 -1.73 -0.87 -22.71
CA ASP A 182 -0.62 -0.21 -23.39
C ASP A 182 -0.91 1.25 -23.78
N LYS A 183 -2.19 1.61 -24.00
CA LYS A 183 -2.57 2.94 -24.52
C LYS A 183 -2.39 4.05 -23.50
N ILE A 184 -2.70 3.81 -22.25
CA ILE A 184 -2.58 4.80 -21.17
C ILE A 184 -1.45 4.39 -20.21
N ILE A 185 -1.58 3.21 -19.59
CA ILE A 185 -0.66 2.71 -18.58
C ILE A 185 0.77 2.65 -19.12
N GLY A 186 0.97 2.01 -20.28
CA GLY A 186 2.30 1.83 -20.87
C GLY A 186 3.00 3.12 -21.32
N LYS A 187 2.29 4.25 -21.47
CA LYS A 187 2.86 5.53 -21.94
C LYS A 187 2.97 6.56 -20.82
N VAL A 188 1.96 6.69 -19.99
CA VAL A 188 1.84 7.79 -19.01
C VAL A 188 2.49 7.42 -17.68
N TYR A 189 2.36 6.15 -17.25
CA TYR A 189 2.87 5.71 -15.94
C TYR A 189 4.38 5.85 -15.75
N PRO A 190 5.24 5.57 -16.73
CA PRO A 190 6.68 5.81 -16.55
C PRO A 190 7.04 7.25 -16.20
N LEU A 191 6.30 8.23 -16.74
CA LEU A 191 6.49 9.64 -16.41
C LEU A 191 6.07 9.95 -14.96
N PHE A 192 4.95 9.40 -14.52
CA PHE A 192 4.45 9.57 -13.16
C PHE A 192 5.35 8.88 -12.13
N ALA A 193 5.84 7.67 -12.45
CA ALA A 193 6.81 6.98 -11.62
C ALA A 193 8.11 7.78 -11.47
N PHE A 194 8.57 8.42 -12.55
CA PHE A 194 9.72 9.32 -12.49
C PHE A 194 9.47 10.51 -11.56
N SER A 195 8.30 11.16 -11.64
CA SER A 195 7.96 12.28 -10.74
C SER A 195 7.94 11.85 -9.27
N LEU A 196 7.40 10.66 -8.97
CA LEU A 196 7.37 10.11 -7.62
C LEU A 196 8.78 9.78 -7.10
N LEU A 197 9.64 9.16 -7.95
CA LEU A 197 11.03 8.88 -7.62
C LEU A 197 11.85 10.16 -7.47
N PHE A 198 11.60 11.18 -8.30
CA PHE A 198 12.22 12.50 -8.18
C PHE A 198 11.88 13.11 -6.81
N MET A 199 10.62 13.12 -6.42
CA MET A 199 10.19 13.60 -5.09
C MET A 199 10.94 12.87 -3.97
N ALA A 200 10.94 11.54 -4.00
CA ALA A 200 11.60 10.75 -2.97
C ALA A 200 13.11 11.02 -2.93
N GLY A 201 13.77 11.10 -4.09
CA GLY A 201 15.19 11.43 -4.20
C GLY A 201 15.51 12.83 -3.69
N ALA A 202 14.69 13.83 -4.05
CA ALA A 202 14.87 15.21 -3.62
C ALA A 202 14.69 15.38 -2.11
N LEU A 203 13.67 14.73 -1.52
CA LEU A 203 13.47 14.69 -0.07
C LEU A 203 14.61 13.97 0.65
N MET A 204 15.10 12.86 0.10
CA MET A 204 16.26 12.13 0.64
C MET A 204 17.51 13.02 0.64
N ILE A 205 17.79 13.72 -0.45
CA ILE A 205 18.90 14.70 -0.51
C ILE A 205 18.68 15.79 0.55
N GLY A 206 17.47 16.32 0.67
CA GLY A 206 17.12 17.31 1.69
C GLY A 206 17.41 16.81 3.11
N LEU A 207 17.08 15.55 3.42
CA LEU A 207 17.40 14.91 4.71
C LEU A 207 18.92 14.84 4.96
N PHE A 208 19.72 14.48 3.96
CA PHE A 208 21.16 14.42 4.10
C PHE A 208 21.82 15.81 4.22
N VAL A 209 21.29 16.81 3.52
CA VAL A 209 21.79 18.19 3.58
C VAL A 209 21.42 18.85 4.90
N LYS A 210 20.17 18.75 5.32
CA LYS A 210 19.70 19.34 6.59
C LYS A 210 20.24 18.60 7.82
N TRP A 211 20.44 17.29 7.73
CA TRP A 211 20.82 16.39 8.81
C TRP A 211 20.07 16.67 10.13
N PRO A 212 18.74 16.68 10.14
CA PRO A 212 17.96 17.15 11.28
C PRO A 212 18.10 16.24 12.49
N SER A 213 17.85 16.80 13.66
CA SER A 213 17.64 16.01 14.88
C SER A 213 16.37 15.18 14.75
N LEU A 214 16.47 13.88 15.03
CA LEU A 214 15.36 12.93 14.94
C LEU A 214 15.35 12.03 16.18
N PRO A 215 14.17 11.52 16.58
CA PRO A 215 14.12 10.43 17.55
C PRO A 215 14.85 9.21 16.99
N GLU A 216 15.72 8.60 17.79
CA GLU A 216 16.54 7.45 17.37
C GLU A 216 16.04 6.17 18.05
N LEU A 217 16.22 5.02 17.41
CA LEU A 217 15.77 3.70 17.88
C LEU A 217 16.25 3.36 19.30
N TRP A 218 17.43 3.81 19.69
CA TRP A 218 18.05 3.49 20.99
C TRP A 218 17.82 4.54 22.08
N SER A 219 17.35 5.73 21.74
CA SER A 219 17.11 6.81 22.72
C SER A 219 15.63 7.04 22.99
N ASN A 220 14.78 6.92 22.00
CA ASN A 220 13.35 7.24 22.08
C ASN A 220 12.53 6.33 21.16
N LEU A 221 12.50 5.03 21.45
CA LEU A 221 11.82 4.03 20.59
C LEU A 221 10.32 4.34 20.38
N GLN A 222 9.66 4.81 21.45
CA GLN A 222 8.28 5.29 21.42
C GLN A 222 8.30 6.76 21.77
N SER A 223 8.66 7.63 20.84
CA SER A 223 8.86 9.00 21.21
C SER A 223 7.58 9.79 21.19
N CYS A 224 7.05 10.02 22.37
CA CYS A 224 6.14 11.13 22.63
C CYS A 224 6.85 12.24 23.40
N ASN A 225 8.16 12.11 23.68
CA ASN A 225 8.87 12.99 24.60
C ASN A 225 9.76 13.94 23.80
N LEU A 226 9.29 15.14 23.60
CA LEU A 226 9.87 16.10 22.67
C LEU A 226 10.13 17.42 23.36
N ASN A 227 11.04 18.18 22.79
CA ASN A 227 11.46 19.49 23.27
C ASN A 227 10.32 20.55 23.24
N GLU A 228 9.13 20.17 22.77
CA GLU A 228 7.93 20.99 22.74
C GLU A 228 6.90 20.50 23.76
N ASN A 229 5.84 21.27 23.96
CA ASN A 229 4.74 20.86 24.82
C ASN A 229 4.11 19.55 24.29
N PRO A 230 4.22 18.43 25.03
CA PRO A 230 3.71 17.13 24.58
C PRO A 230 2.20 17.14 24.28
N ALA A 231 1.42 18.00 24.96
CA ALA A 231 -0.01 18.17 24.72
C ALA A 231 -0.30 18.67 23.29
N TRP A 232 0.58 19.47 22.71
CA TRP A 232 0.42 19.94 21.33
C TRP A 232 0.59 18.84 20.31
N LEU A 233 1.46 17.86 20.56
CA LEU A 233 1.68 16.76 19.64
C LEU A 233 0.47 15.82 19.58
N GLY A 234 -0.15 15.53 20.73
CA GLY A 234 -1.30 14.64 20.83
C GLY A 234 -0.99 13.15 20.67
N THR A 235 0.30 12.77 20.64
CA THR A 235 0.71 11.36 20.40
C THR A 235 0.37 10.45 21.57
N GLU A 236 0.41 10.92 22.82
CA GLU A 236 0.01 10.13 23.98
C GLU A 236 -1.47 9.71 23.89
N SER A 237 -2.35 10.66 23.62
CA SER A 237 -3.78 10.38 23.42
C SER A 237 -4.03 9.50 22.21
N PHE A 238 -3.24 9.66 21.15
CA PHE A 238 -3.31 8.82 19.96
C PHE A 238 -2.89 7.38 20.26
N VAL A 239 -1.75 7.17 20.90
CA VAL A 239 -1.24 5.82 21.23
C VAL A 239 -2.13 5.10 22.24
N GLN A 240 -2.77 5.82 23.19
CA GLN A 240 -3.76 5.23 24.09
C GLN A 240 -4.98 4.69 23.36
N LYS A 241 -5.45 5.39 22.32
CA LYS A 241 -6.61 4.98 21.50
C LYS A 241 -6.24 3.99 20.40
N SER A 242 -4.99 4.01 19.96
CA SER A 242 -4.46 3.24 18.84
C SER A 242 -3.11 2.64 19.25
N PRO A 243 -3.10 1.55 20.04
CA PRO A 243 -1.86 0.94 20.54
C PRO A 243 -0.96 0.49 19.39
N ILE A 244 0.37 0.51 19.61
CA ILE A 244 1.37 0.10 18.60
C ILE A 244 1.01 -1.25 18.01
N PHE A 245 0.72 -2.24 18.86
CA PHE A 245 0.19 -3.52 18.40
C PHE A 245 -1.34 -3.56 18.62
N PRO A 246 -2.15 -3.71 17.57
CA PRO A 246 -1.80 -4.02 16.18
C PRO A 246 -1.77 -2.78 15.26
N CYS A 247 -2.06 -1.57 15.76
CA CYS A 247 -2.44 -0.42 14.93
C CYS A 247 -1.31 0.10 14.04
N LEU A 248 -0.05 0.14 14.50
CA LEU A 248 1.09 0.53 13.68
C LEU A 248 1.19 -0.33 12.40
N PHE A 249 0.98 -1.64 12.55
CA PHE A 249 1.09 -2.62 11.45
C PHE A 249 -0.02 -2.49 10.41
N ILE A 250 -1.16 -1.94 10.81
CA ILE A 250 -2.26 -1.60 9.90
C ILE A 250 -2.04 -0.22 9.28
N THR A 251 -1.55 0.74 10.04
CA THR A 251 -1.29 2.11 9.59
C THR A 251 -0.22 2.15 8.51
N ILE A 252 0.92 1.46 8.71
CA ILE A 252 1.94 1.27 7.67
C ILE A 252 1.70 -0.08 6.98
N ALA A 253 0.68 -0.14 6.15
CA ALA A 253 0.43 -1.30 5.31
C ALA A 253 1.36 -1.26 4.09
N CYS A 254 1.11 -0.36 3.17
CA CYS A 254 1.99 -0.10 2.03
C CYS A 254 3.36 0.42 2.53
N GLY A 255 4.43 -0.06 1.95
CA GLY A 255 5.80 0.22 2.42
C GLY A 255 6.37 -0.84 3.39
N ALA A 256 5.50 -1.68 4.00
CA ALA A 256 5.93 -2.84 4.79
C ALA A 256 5.42 -4.15 4.17
N ILE A 257 4.11 -4.38 4.13
CA ILE A 257 3.46 -5.46 3.39
C ILE A 257 2.04 -5.04 3.02
N SER A 258 1.61 -5.35 1.80
CA SER A 258 0.29 -4.97 1.31
C SER A 258 -0.34 -6.07 0.46
N GLY A 259 -1.49 -6.56 0.88
CA GLY A 259 -2.26 -7.54 0.12
C GLY A 259 -2.84 -7.00 -1.17
N PHE A 260 -3.05 -5.68 -1.26
CA PHE A 260 -3.44 -5.00 -2.49
C PHE A 260 -2.45 -5.29 -3.64
N HIS A 261 -1.14 -5.38 -3.34
CA HIS A 261 -0.10 -5.68 -4.33
C HIS A 261 -0.35 -7.01 -5.05
N ALA A 262 -0.82 -8.04 -4.34
CA ALA A 262 -1.15 -9.33 -4.95
C ALA A 262 -2.34 -9.26 -5.92
N THR A 263 -3.15 -8.21 -5.87
CA THR A 263 -4.19 -7.95 -6.89
C THR A 263 -3.63 -7.24 -8.12
N GLN A 264 -2.49 -6.52 -7.98
CA GLN A 264 -1.84 -5.75 -9.05
C GLN A 264 -0.77 -6.59 -9.78
N SER A 265 -0.02 -7.40 -9.05
CA SER A 265 1.05 -8.23 -9.61
C SER A 265 0.61 -9.11 -10.81
N PRO A 266 -0.61 -9.68 -10.87
CA PRO A 266 -1.07 -10.40 -12.04
C PRO A 266 -1.16 -9.56 -13.32
N LEU A 267 -1.42 -8.25 -13.22
CA LEU A 267 -1.42 -7.36 -14.39
C LEU A 267 -0.03 -7.32 -15.02
N MET A 268 1.01 -7.20 -14.19
CA MET A 268 2.39 -7.16 -14.65
C MET A 268 2.90 -8.56 -15.06
N ALA A 269 2.45 -9.61 -14.39
CA ALA A 269 2.73 -10.99 -14.78
C ALA A 269 2.28 -11.31 -16.23
N ARG A 270 1.18 -10.69 -16.67
CA ARG A 270 0.65 -10.78 -18.04
C ARG A 270 1.46 -9.99 -19.07
N CYS A 271 2.44 -9.17 -18.61
CA CYS A 271 3.27 -8.34 -19.49
C CYS A 271 4.74 -8.77 -19.53
N MET A 272 5.17 -9.70 -18.68
CA MET A 272 6.56 -10.12 -18.55
C MET A 272 6.96 -11.15 -19.63
N LYS A 273 8.09 -10.88 -20.32
CA LYS A 273 8.66 -11.81 -21.32
C LYS A 273 9.40 -12.97 -20.68
N ASN A 274 10.05 -12.80 -19.53
CA ASN A 274 10.93 -13.79 -18.89
C ASN A 274 10.79 -13.77 -17.37
N GLU A 275 10.68 -14.96 -16.75
CA GLU A 275 10.59 -15.12 -15.29
C GLU A 275 11.81 -14.56 -14.52
N LYS A 276 13.01 -14.61 -15.10
CA LYS A 276 14.26 -14.14 -14.46
C LYS A 276 14.22 -12.65 -14.11
N MET A 277 13.35 -11.87 -14.77
CA MET A 277 13.14 -10.47 -14.47
C MET A 277 12.19 -10.24 -13.27
N GLY A 278 11.61 -11.28 -12.70
CA GLY A 278 10.66 -11.17 -11.58
C GLY A 278 11.27 -10.50 -10.34
N ARG A 279 12.53 -10.82 -9.99
CA ARG A 279 13.18 -10.22 -8.81
C ARG A 279 13.33 -8.71 -8.91
N PRO A 280 13.93 -8.12 -9.93
CA PRO A 280 13.98 -6.65 -10.03
C PRO A 280 12.59 -6.01 -10.16
N ILE A 281 11.63 -6.66 -10.81
CA ILE A 281 10.30 -6.08 -11.05
C ILE A 281 9.45 -6.14 -9.77
N PHE A 282 9.22 -7.30 -9.17
CA PHE A 282 8.32 -7.43 -8.03
C PHE A 282 9.01 -7.16 -6.70
N TYR A 283 10.10 -7.87 -6.39
CA TYR A 283 10.84 -7.68 -5.16
C TYR A 283 11.48 -6.28 -5.11
N GLY A 284 12.09 -5.85 -6.23
CA GLY A 284 12.74 -4.55 -6.35
C GLY A 284 11.75 -3.38 -6.23
N ALA A 285 10.56 -3.46 -6.84
CA ALA A 285 9.54 -2.43 -6.70
C ALA A 285 9.08 -2.26 -5.25
N MET A 286 8.86 -3.36 -4.53
CA MET A 286 8.47 -3.31 -3.12
C MET A 286 9.58 -2.72 -2.22
N ILE A 287 10.86 -3.06 -2.46
CA ILE A 287 11.96 -2.41 -1.73
C ILE A 287 12.02 -0.91 -2.03
N THR A 288 11.81 -0.52 -3.29
CA THR A 288 11.76 0.90 -3.67
C THR A 288 10.61 1.63 -2.96
N GLU A 289 9.46 0.99 -2.84
CA GLU A 289 8.32 1.49 -2.07
C GLU A 289 8.66 1.61 -0.57
N GLY A 290 9.34 0.61 0.00
CA GLY A 290 9.83 0.67 1.38
C GLY A 290 10.80 1.83 1.62
N VAL A 291 11.65 2.15 0.64
CA VAL A 291 12.53 3.34 0.69
C VAL A 291 11.71 4.63 0.68
N VAL A 292 10.67 4.73 -0.16
CA VAL A 292 9.75 5.90 -0.16
C VAL A 292 9.06 6.04 1.19
N ALA A 293 8.55 4.95 1.75
CA ALA A 293 7.93 4.96 3.08
C ALA A 293 8.92 5.38 4.18
N LEU A 294 10.16 4.88 4.11
CA LEU A 294 11.21 5.25 5.06
C LEU A 294 11.53 6.75 5.00
N ILE A 295 11.63 7.33 3.80
CA ILE A 295 11.86 8.77 3.59
C ILE A 295 10.71 9.56 4.21
N TRP A 296 9.46 9.21 3.92
CA TRP A 296 8.30 9.93 4.44
C TRP A 296 8.13 9.77 5.96
N ALA A 297 8.40 8.60 6.52
CA ALA A 297 8.43 8.43 7.97
C ALA A 297 9.47 9.34 8.63
N THR A 298 10.66 9.45 8.01
CA THR A 298 11.75 10.30 8.51
C THR A 298 11.43 11.79 8.41
N VAL A 299 10.95 12.24 7.26
CA VAL A 299 10.51 13.63 7.04
C VAL A 299 9.38 14.00 7.99
N SER A 300 8.47 13.07 8.26
CA SER A 300 7.35 13.29 9.19
C SER A 300 7.81 13.30 10.64
N MET A 301 8.78 12.48 11.02
CA MET A 301 9.41 12.60 12.33
C MET A 301 10.11 13.96 12.50
N TYR A 302 10.80 14.46 11.48
CA TYR A 302 11.31 15.84 11.52
C TYR A 302 10.18 16.85 11.65
N PHE A 303 9.10 16.72 10.90
CA PHE A 303 7.96 17.63 10.91
C PHE A 303 7.27 17.69 12.28
N PHE A 304 6.91 16.54 12.83
CA PHE A 304 6.12 16.47 14.08
C PHE A 304 6.97 16.62 15.35
N TYR A 305 8.25 16.19 15.31
CA TYR A 305 9.12 16.16 16.46
C TYR A 305 10.15 17.32 16.39
N TYR A 306 10.57 17.81 17.52
CA TYR A 306 11.58 18.89 17.64
C TYR A 306 11.19 20.21 16.95
N GLY A 307 9.91 20.46 16.72
CA GLY A 307 9.42 21.73 16.16
C GLY A 307 9.68 21.93 14.68
N GLY A 308 10.06 20.89 13.94
CA GLY A 308 10.38 20.98 12.51
C GLY A 308 9.27 21.56 11.63
N TRP A 309 7.99 21.41 12.02
CA TRP A 309 6.86 22.01 11.33
C TRP A 309 6.94 23.56 11.27
N ARG A 310 7.54 24.23 12.28
CA ARG A 310 7.71 25.68 12.31
C ARG A 310 8.66 26.17 11.21
N GLU A 311 9.66 25.38 10.86
CA GLU A 311 10.57 25.71 9.75
C GLU A 311 9.92 25.54 8.37
N CYS A 312 8.80 24.85 8.30
CA CYS A 312 8.09 24.56 7.06
C CYS A 312 6.95 25.53 6.75
N VAL A 313 6.57 26.41 7.69
CA VAL A 313 5.48 27.39 7.53
C VAL A 313 5.98 28.81 7.82
N SER A 314 5.22 29.85 7.41
CA SER A 314 5.57 31.22 7.74
C SER A 314 5.34 31.51 9.25
N PRO A 315 6.03 32.48 9.83
CA PRO A 315 5.85 32.84 11.27
C PRO A 315 4.40 33.16 11.64
N GLU A 316 3.66 33.81 10.76
CA GLU A 316 2.25 34.17 10.96
C GLU A 316 1.37 32.92 11.02
N VAL A 317 1.60 31.98 10.11
CA VAL A 317 0.90 30.69 10.07
C VAL A 317 1.27 29.85 11.30
N ALA A 318 2.53 29.86 11.71
CA ALA A 318 2.98 29.18 12.92
C ALA A 318 2.26 29.68 14.17
N GLN A 319 2.10 31.02 14.31
CA GLN A 319 1.35 31.61 15.44
C GLN A 319 -0.14 31.21 15.44
N GLN A 320 -0.78 31.14 14.25
CA GLN A 320 -2.15 30.67 14.15
C GLN A 320 -2.31 29.21 14.62
N PHE A 321 -1.38 28.33 14.26
CA PHE A 321 -1.41 26.93 14.75
C PHE A 321 -1.16 26.84 16.25
N ILE A 322 -0.21 27.62 16.80
CA ILE A 322 0.05 27.68 18.26
C ILE A 322 -1.21 28.05 18.99
N ALA A 323 -1.94 29.08 18.54
CA ALA A 323 -3.21 29.48 19.15
C ALA A 323 -4.27 28.37 19.13
N GLN A 324 -4.27 27.52 18.06
CA GLN A 324 -5.16 26.36 17.99
C GLN A 324 -4.73 25.24 18.95
N PHE A 325 -3.43 25.03 19.15
CA PHE A 325 -2.90 24.05 20.09
C PHE A 325 -3.19 24.44 21.53
N ASP A 326 -3.03 25.71 21.86
CA ASP A 326 -3.41 26.27 23.16
C ASP A 326 -4.92 26.17 23.39
N GLY A 327 -5.73 26.22 22.35
CA GLY A 327 -7.18 25.94 22.34
C GLY A 327 -7.56 24.47 22.43
N GLY A 328 -6.59 23.54 22.60
CA GLY A 328 -6.80 22.11 22.82
C GLY A 328 -6.77 21.22 21.57
N LYS A 329 -6.49 21.77 20.37
CA LYS A 329 -6.22 20.96 19.19
C LYS A 329 -4.76 20.52 19.18
N SER A 330 -4.48 19.30 18.70
CA SER A 330 -3.12 18.78 18.60
C SER A 330 -2.54 18.93 17.19
N LEU A 331 -1.21 18.80 17.05
CA LEU A 331 -0.52 18.75 15.76
C LEU A 331 -1.08 17.66 14.84
N ILE A 332 -1.34 16.47 15.38
CA ILE A 332 -1.91 15.34 14.65
C ILE A 332 -3.31 15.66 14.11
N GLN A 333 -4.11 16.44 14.85
CA GLN A 333 -5.46 16.83 14.41
C GLN A 333 -5.45 17.97 13.38
N ASN A 334 -4.43 18.83 13.41
CA ASN A 334 -4.32 19.96 12.49
C ASN A 334 -3.58 19.63 11.18
N PHE A 335 -2.68 18.66 11.21
CA PHE A 335 -1.84 18.30 10.07
C PHE A 335 -2.13 16.86 9.64
N ASP A 336 -3.16 16.67 8.81
CA ASP A 336 -3.37 15.41 8.13
C ASP A 336 -2.25 15.09 7.12
N ALA A 337 -2.16 13.85 6.69
CA ALA A 337 -1.07 13.42 5.82
C ALA A 337 -0.99 14.20 4.49
N PRO A 338 -2.08 14.52 3.76
CA PRO A 338 -2.04 15.37 2.57
C PRO A 338 -1.48 16.77 2.85
N THR A 339 -1.84 17.38 3.98
CA THR A 339 -1.36 18.71 4.39
C THR A 339 0.14 18.68 4.68
N VAL A 340 0.63 17.67 5.40
CA VAL A 340 2.08 17.49 5.63
C VAL A 340 2.85 17.38 4.31
N VAL A 341 2.36 16.58 3.37
CA VAL A 341 2.97 16.45 2.04
C VAL A 341 3.07 17.80 1.34
N LYS A 342 1.97 18.55 1.28
CA LYS A 342 1.93 19.88 0.64
C LYS A 342 2.94 20.84 1.28
N ILE A 343 2.93 20.96 2.59
CA ILE A 343 3.80 21.88 3.34
C ILE A 343 5.28 21.52 3.14
N VAL A 344 5.64 20.26 3.34
CA VAL A 344 7.03 19.81 3.23
C VAL A 344 7.55 19.96 1.81
N CYS A 345 6.82 19.49 0.79
CA CYS A 345 7.25 19.60 -0.60
C CYS A 345 7.43 21.06 -1.02
N SER A 346 6.51 21.94 -0.63
CA SER A 346 6.62 23.38 -0.96
C SER A 346 7.78 24.05 -0.24
N SER A 347 8.00 23.73 1.03
CA SER A 347 9.07 24.32 1.85
C SER A 347 10.46 23.84 1.44
N TRP A 348 10.64 22.54 1.22
CA TRP A 348 11.98 21.96 0.99
C TRP A 348 12.42 22.03 -0.47
N LEU A 349 11.50 21.97 -1.41
CA LEU A 349 11.81 21.85 -2.84
C LEU A 349 11.55 23.15 -3.62
N GLY A 350 11.07 24.18 -2.94
CA GLY A 350 10.68 25.44 -3.57
C GLY A 350 9.49 25.27 -4.52
N VAL A 351 9.15 26.31 -5.28
CA VAL A 351 7.94 26.33 -6.11
C VAL A 351 7.98 25.25 -7.21
N ALA A 352 9.01 25.23 -8.04
CA ALA A 352 9.08 24.32 -9.18
C ALA A 352 9.25 22.86 -8.74
N GLY A 353 10.15 22.60 -7.78
CA GLY A 353 10.36 21.26 -7.24
C GLY A 353 9.15 20.76 -6.44
N GLY A 354 8.49 21.66 -5.71
CA GLY A 354 7.24 21.37 -4.99
C GLY A 354 6.12 20.95 -5.93
N ILE A 355 5.89 21.68 -7.03
CA ILE A 355 4.88 21.28 -8.03
C ILE A 355 5.18 19.91 -8.62
N LEU A 356 6.43 19.66 -9.03
CA LEU A 356 6.80 18.36 -9.59
C LEU A 356 6.64 17.21 -8.58
N ALA A 357 7.00 17.45 -7.32
CA ALA A 357 6.82 16.49 -6.24
C ALA A 357 5.32 16.20 -5.97
N LEU A 358 4.51 17.26 -5.90
CA LEU A 358 3.06 17.12 -5.70
C LEU A 358 2.39 16.42 -6.87
N LEU A 359 2.83 16.64 -8.11
CA LEU A 359 2.38 15.87 -9.27
C LEU A 359 2.68 14.37 -9.10
N GLY A 360 3.83 13.99 -8.57
CA GLY A 360 4.16 12.60 -8.26
C GLY A 360 3.21 12.00 -7.21
N VAL A 361 2.92 12.75 -6.14
CA VAL A 361 2.00 12.32 -5.06
C VAL A 361 0.56 12.22 -5.56
N VAL A 362 0.12 13.11 -6.43
CA VAL A 362 -1.23 13.08 -7.04
C VAL A 362 -1.34 11.93 -8.06
N ALA A 363 -0.30 11.73 -8.86
CA ALA A 363 -0.30 10.70 -9.90
C ALA A 363 -0.32 9.27 -9.34
N ALA A 364 0.38 9.02 -8.22
CA ALA A 364 0.46 7.71 -7.62
C ALA A 364 -0.92 7.11 -7.25
N PRO A 365 -1.80 7.77 -6.47
CA PRO A 365 -3.13 7.25 -6.21
C PRO A 365 -4.02 7.19 -7.45
N ILE A 366 -3.89 8.14 -8.38
CA ILE A 366 -4.68 8.11 -9.63
C ILE A 366 -4.38 6.85 -10.42
N THR A 367 -3.11 6.48 -10.56
CA THR A 367 -2.70 5.27 -11.28
C THR A 367 -3.05 3.99 -10.55
N SER A 368 -2.88 3.95 -9.23
CA SER A 368 -3.27 2.80 -8.42
C SER A 368 -4.80 2.60 -8.40
N GLY A 369 -5.59 3.67 -8.41
CA GLY A 369 -7.05 3.60 -8.44
C GLY A 369 -7.60 3.06 -9.75
N ASP A 370 -7.06 3.49 -10.91
CA ASP A 370 -7.51 2.95 -12.19
C ASP A 370 -7.16 1.46 -12.34
N THR A 371 -5.97 1.05 -11.89
CA THR A 371 -5.57 -0.36 -11.92
C THR A 371 -6.32 -1.20 -10.89
N ALA A 372 -6.73 -0.61 -9.76
CA ALA A 372 -7.63 -1.27 -8.80
C ALA A 372 -8.98 -1.61 -9.45
N LEU A 373 -9.64 -0.64 -10.07
CA LEU A 373 -10.92 -0.86 -10.74
C LEU A 373 -10.78 -1.82 -11.94
N ARG A 374 -9.66 -1.76 -12.67
CA ARG A 374 -9.33 -2.75 -13.70
C ARG A 374 -9.18 -4.16 -13.13
N SER A 375 -8.47 -4.30 -12.00
CA SER A 375 -8.32 -5.59 -11.32
C SER A 375 -9.65 -6.12 -10.82
N ALA A 376 -10.52 -5.27 -10.25
CA ALA A 376 -11.86 -5.66 -9.85
C ALA A 376 -12.68 -6.18 -11.04
N ARG A 377 -12.65 -5.48 -12.18
CA ARG A 377 -13.28 -5.93 -13.41
C ARG A 377 -12.79 -7.31 -13.83
N LEU A 378 -11.48 -7.54 -13.84
CA LEU A 378 -10.89 -8.80 -14.27
C LEU A 378 -11.22 -9.94 -13.29
N ILE A 379 -11.18 -9.69 -11.98
CA ILE A 379 -11.54 -10.66 -10.94
C ILE A 379 -13.00 -11.11 -11.12
N ILE A 380 -13.92 -10.16 -11.32
CA ILE A 380 -15.33 -10.47 -11.57
C ILE A 380 -15.49 -11.27 -12.89
N ALA A 381 -14.82 -10.81 -13.96
CA ALA A 381 -14.89 -11.46 -15.26
C ALA A 381 -14.39 -12.91 -15.22
N GLU A 382 -13.27 -13.17 -14.55
CA GLU A 382 -12.72 -14.52 -14.35
C GLU A 382 -13.70 -15.41 -13.56
N PHE A 383 -14.36 -14.86 -12.55
CA PHE A 383 -15.32 -15.62 -11.73
C PHE A 383 -16.57 -16.04 -12.48
N ILE A 384 -17.15 -15.14 -13.30
CA ILE A 384 -18.37 -15.42 -14.07
C ILE A 384 -18.07 -16.03 -15.46
N GLY A 385 -16.77 -16.22 -15.80
CA GLY A 385 -16.36 -16.78 -17.09
C GLY A 385 -16.65 -15.86 -18.29
N LEU A 386 -16.68 -14.53 -18.10
CA LEU A 386 -17.03 -13.56 -19.14
C LEU A 386 -15.78 -13.06 -19.87
N GLU A 387 -15.70 -13.37 -21.16
CA GLU A 387 -14.59 -12.93 -22.02
C GLU A 387 -14.53 -11.39 -22.14
N GLN A 388 -13.33 -10.80 -22.01
CA GLN A 388 -13.11 -9.36 -21.92
C GLN A 388 -12.69 -8.67 -23.23
N ARG A 389 -12.66 -9.36 -24.37
CA ARG A 389 -12.30 -8.75 -25.67
C ARG A 389 -13.31 -7.70 -26.14
N SER A 390 -14.62 -7.95 -25.92
CA SER A 390 -15.70 -7.06 -26.37
C SER A 390 -15.93 -5.91 -25.37
N MET A 391 -16.02 -4.67 -25.87
CA MET A 391 -16.36 -3.49 -25.08
C MET A 391 -17.72 -3.62 -24.35
N ARG A 392 -18.74 -4.18 -25.03
CA ARG A 392 -20.05 -4.42 -24.43
C ARG A 392 -19.97 -5.32 -23.19
N LYS A 393 -19.18 -6.41 -23.27
CA LYS A 393 -18.98 -7.34 -22.15
C LYS A 393 -18.23 -6.69 -20.99
N ARG A 394 -17.29 -5.77 -21.27
CA ARG A 394 -16.63 -4.98 -20.22
C ARG A 394 -17.60 -4.06 -19.51
N LEU A 395 -18.48 -3.37 -20.25
CA LEU A 395 -19.47 -2.46 -19.68
C LEU A 395 -20.45 -3.15 -18.73
N TYR A 396 -20.85 -4.42 -18.99
CA TYR A 396 -21.73 -5.16 -18.06
C TYR A 396 -21.13 -5.29 -16.65
N ILE A 397 -19.83 -5.37 -16.53
CA ILE A 397 -19.14 -5.44 -15.22
C ILE A 397 -18.82 -4.04 -14.71
N CYS A 398 -18.33 -3.15 -15.58
CA CYS A 398 -17.86 -1.84 -15.18
C CYS A 398 -18.97 -0.92 -14.67
N VAL A 399 -20.16 -0.94 -15.29
CA VAL A 399 -21.25 -0.04 -14.89
C VAL A 399 -21.68 -0.26 -13.43
N PRO A 400 -22.02 -1.48 -12.98
CA PRO A 400 -22.36 -1.69 -11.57
C PRO A 400 -21.16 -1.46 -10.65
N LEU A 401 -19.94 -1.81 -11.06
CA LEU A 401 -18.72 -1.56 -10.29
C LEU A 401 -18.52 -0.06 -10.04
N PHE A 402 -18.62 0.76 -11.08
CA PHE A 402 -18.49 2.22 -10.97
C PHE A 402 -19.61 2.83 -10.15
N ALA A 403 -20.87 2.38 -10.33
CA ALA A 403 -22.00 2.86 -9.54
C ALA A 403 -21.80 2.61 -8.04
N LEU A 404 -21.34 1.43 -7.66
CA LEU A 404 -21.03 1.11 -6.26
C LEU A 404 -19.84 1.94 -5.73
N THR A 405 -18.80 2.14 -6.54
CA THR A 405 -17.65 2.99 -6.15
C THR A 405 -18.08 4.44 -5.93
N VAL A 406 -18.96 4.97 -6.80
CA VAL A 406 -19.55 6.32 -6.61
C VAL A 406 -20.39 6.36 -5.33
N GLY A 407 -21.17 5.33 -5.04
CA GLY A 407 -21.93 5.24 -3.79
C GLY A 407 -21.04 5.33 -2.54
N ILE A 408 -19.92 4.60 -2.53
CA ILE A 408 -18.92 4.69 -1.45
C ILE A 408 -18.33 6.10 -1.36
N LEU A 409 -17.97 6.70 -2.49
CA LEU A 409 -17.37 8.03 -2.56
C LEU A 409 -18.35 9.10 -2.05
N VAL A 410 -19.62 9.07 -2.46
CA VAL A 410 -20.65 10.01 -1.97
C VAL A 410 -20.84 9.85 -0.47
N TRP A 411 -20.99 8.62 0.01
CA TRP A 411 -21.11 8.35 1.44
C TRP A 411 -19.90 8.90 2.23
N GLN A 412 -18.69 8.72 1.71
CA GLN A 412 -17.46 9.24 2.31
C GLN A 412 -17.46 10.78 2.39
N MET A 413 -18.01 11.45 1.37
CA MET A 413 -18.05 12.92 1.31
C MET A 413 -19.13 13.52 2.23
N GLU A 414 -20.24 12.84 2.41
CA GLU A 414 -21.35 13.30 3.25
C GLU A 414 -21.10 13.12 4.75
N ASN A 415 -20.19 12.22 5.13
CA ASN A 415 -19.86 11.95 6.52
C ASN A 415 -18.60 12.70 6.95
N PRO A 416 -18.60 13.46 8.07
CA PRO A 416 -17.44 14.21 8.54
C PRO A 416 -16.18 13.34 8.75
N ASP A 417 -16.35 12.12 9.26
CA ASP A 417 -15.28 11.14 9.46
C ASP A 417 -15.18 10.10 8.35
N GLY A 418 -15.92 10.27 7.26
CA GLY A 418 -16.08 9.26 6.21
C GLY A 418 -14.75 8.83 5.61
N PHE A 419 -13.82 9.77 5.35
CA PHE A 419 -12.50 9.44 4.83
C PHE A 419 -11.70 8.55 5.80
N ASN A 420 -11.66 8.91 7.08
CA ASN A 420 -10.91 8.16 8.10
C ASN A 420 -11.48 6.75 8.28
N ILE A 421 -12.79 6.60 8.26
CA ILE A 421 -13.46 5.30 8.39
C ILE A 421 -13.12 4.42 7.19
N ILE A 422 -13.28 4.92 5.97
CA ILE A 422 -12.94 4.16 4.76
C ILE A 422 -11.46 3.83 4.71
N TRP A 423 -10.57 4.75 5.14
CA TRP A 423 -9.13 4.51 5.22
C TRP A 423 -8.77 3.37 6.19
N GLN A 424 -9.41 3.31 7.35
CA GLN A 424 -9.19 2.22 8.31
C GLN A 424 -9.68 0.87 7.77
N TYR A 425 -10.86 0.81 7.17
CA TYR A 425 -11.36 -0.39 6.52
C TYR A 425 -10.49 -0.82 5.34
N PHE A 426 -10.03 0.14 4.54
CA PHE A 426 -9.07 -0.11 3.46
C PHE A 426 -7.77 -0.69 4.01
N GLY A 427 -7.18 -0.10 5.04
CA GLY A 427 -5.94 -0.59 5.67
C GLY A 427 -6.09 -2.01 6.21
N TRP A 428 -7.14 -2.29 6.98
CA TRP A 428 -7.41 -3.63 7.50
C TRP A 428 -7.70 -4.66 6.41
N ALA A 429 -8.54 -4.30 5.44
CA ALA A 429 -8.87 -5.19 4.33
C ALA A 429 -7.65 -5.51 3.47
N ASN A 430 -6.81 -4.50 3.23
CA ASN A 430 -5.54 -4.64 2.54
C ASN A 430 -4.61 -5.65 3.25
N GLN A 431 -4.43 -5.50 4.56
CA GLN A 431 -3.60 -6.42 5.34
C GLN A 431 -4.20 -7.83 5.42
N THR A 432 -5.52 -7.95 5.49
CA THR A 432 -6.20 -9.26 5.47
C THR A 432 -5.99 -10.00 4.16
N LEU A 433 -5.93 -9.31 3.02
CA LEU A 433 -5.55 -9.92 1.74
C LEU A 433 -4.13 -10.50 1.80
N SER A 434 -3.18 -9.82 2.45
CA SER A 434 -1.82 -10.36 2.59
C SER A 434 -1.79 -11.67 3.38
N VAL A 435 -2.67 -11.83 4.37
CA VAL A 435 -2.81 -13.10 5.12
C VAL A 435 -3.15 -14.24 4.17
N PHE A 436 -4.21 -14.09 3.36
CA PHE A 436 -4.61 -15.13 2.42
C PHE A 436 -3.55 -15.42 1.37
N THR A 437 -2.87 -14.38 0.88
CA THR A 437 -1.77 -14.55 -0.06
C THR A 437 -0.61 -15.33 0.56
N LEU A 438 -0.19 -14.98 1.76
CA LEU A 438 0.92 -15.65 2.47
C LEU A 438 0.59 -17.13 2.76
N TRP A 439 -0.64 -17.44 3.18
CA TRP A 439 -1.09 -18.83 3.34
C TRP A 439 -1.11 -19.58 2.02
N THR A 440 -1.54 -18.94 0.93
CA THR A 440 -1.52 -19.53 -0.42
C THR A 440 -0.08 -19.87 -0.86
N LEU A 441 0.85 -18.94 -0.64
CA LEU A 441 2.28 -19.13 -0.92
C LEU A 441 2.89 -20.23 -0.05
N THR A 442 2.49 -20.32 1.22
CA THR A 442 2.95 -21.37 2.14
C THR A 442 2.51 -22.75 1.64
N VAL A 443 1.25 -22.92 1.28
CA VAL A 443 0.74 -24.18 0.70
C VAL A 443 1.44 -24.50 -0.62
N TYR A 444 1.64 -23.52 -1.50
CA TYR A 444 2.39 -23.70 -2.75
C TYR A 444 3.81 -24.21 -2.50
N LEU A 445 4.57 -23.60 -1.59
CA LEU A 445 5.94 -24.01 -1.29
C LEU A 445 6.01 -25.42 -0.70
N VAL A 446 5.07 -25.80 0.18
CA VAL A 446 4.95 -27.19 0.68
C VAL A 446 4.73 -28.15 -0.48
N GLN A 447 3.80 -27.85 -1.40
CA GLN A 447 3.52 -28.70 -2.55
C GLN A 447 4.72 -28.84 -3.51
N GLN A 448 5.56 -27.79 -3.58
CA GLN A 448 6.80 -27.82 -4.39
C GLN A 448 8.00 -28.40 -3.62
N LYS A 449 7.82 -28.91 -2.40
CA LYS A 449 8.89 -29.42 -1.51
C LYS A 449 10.00 -28.41 -1.27
N LYS A 450 9.64 -27.12 -1.13
CA LYS A 450 10.53 -25.98 -0.92
C LYS A 450 10.45 -25.46 0.51
N PRO A 451 11.46 -24.70 0.99
CA PRO A 451 11.41 -24.06 2.31
C PRO A 451 10.20 -23.12 2.41
N PHE A 452 9.20 -23.50 3.22
CA PHE A 452 7.95 -22.77 3.38
C PHE A 452 7.90 -21.89 4.63
N VAL A 453 8.86 -22.05 5.55
CA VAL A 453 8.90 -21.30 6.81
C VAL A 453 8.99 -19.79 6.55
N MET A 454 9.64 -19.38 5.46
CA MET A 454 9.78 -18.00 5.05
C MET A 454 8.45 -17.30 4.74
N THR A 455 7.42 -18.04 4.35
CA THR A 455 6.05 -17.54 4.13
C THR A 455 5.13 -17.83 5.31
N LEU A 456 5.35 -18.94 6.01
CA LEU A 456 4.56 -19.34 7.17
C LEU A 456 4.68 -18.34 8.33
N VAL A 457 5.90 -17.91 8.66
CA VAL A 457 6.13 -16.98 9.77
C VAL A 457 5.41 -15.65 9.53
N PRO A 458 5.58 -14.98 8.38
CA PRO A 458 4.77 -13.79 8.06
C PRO A 458 3.26 -14.07 8.01
N ALA A 459 2.81 -15.23 7.52
CA ALA A 459 1.39 -15.59 7.51
C ALA A 459 0.79 -15.64 8.91
N LEU A 460 1.47 -16.29 9.85
CA LEU A 460 1.06 -16.35 11.26
C LEU A 460 1.04 -14.96 11.90
N PHE A 461 2.11 -14.19 11.70
CA PHE A 461 2.23 -12.83 12.23
C PHE A 461 1.11 -11.92 11.75
N MET A 462 0.86 -11.88 10.43
CA MET A 462 -0.20 -11.06 9.86
C MET A 462 -1.60 -11.58 10.23
N THR A 463 -1.78 -12.88 10.45
CA THR A 463 -3.04 -13.42 10.97
C THR A 463 -3.36 -12.85 12.35
N VAL A 464 -2.37 -12.77 13.25
CA VAL A 464 -2.55 -12.16 14.58
C VAL A 464 -2.86 -10.68 14.46
N ILE A 465 -2.09 -9.94 13.68
CA ILE A 465 -2.30 -8.49 13.48
C ILE A 465 -3.72 -8.20 13.00
N CYS A 466 -4.15 -8.84 11.91
CA CYS A 466 -5.46 -8.55 11.30
C CYS A 466 -6.62 -8.97 12.20
N SER A 467 -6.50 -10.10 12.90
CA SER A 467 -7.53 -10.55 13.83
C SER A 467 -7.58 -9.68 15.09
N THR A 468 -6.43 -9.29 15.65
CA THR A 468 -6.41 -8.39 16.81
C THR A 468 -7.01 -7.04 16.46
N PHE A 469 -6.66 -6.47 15.32
CA PHE A 469 -7.22 -5.18 14.88
C PHE A 469 -8.75 -5.25 14.72
N LEU A 470 -9.27 -6.31 14.09
CA LEU A 470 -10.70 -6.52 13.94
C LEU A 470 -11.43 -6.60 15.29
N LEU A 471 -10.79 -7.23 16.27
CA LEU A 471 -11.38 -7.43 17.60
C LEU A 471 -11.33 -6.16 18.46
N ILE A 472 -10.21 -5.40 18.42
CA ILE A 472 -9.97 -4.25 19.30
C ILE A 472 -10.46 -2.92 18.74
N SER A 473 -10.49 -2.77 17.40
CA SER A 473 -10.78 -1.47 16.77
C SER A 473 -12.17 -0.94 17.15
N PRO A 474 -12.28 0.33 17.55
CA PRO A 474 -13.56 0.98 17.84
C PRO A 474 -14.49 1.03 16.63
N THR A 475 -13.95 1.00 15.42
CA THR A 475 -14.71 0.98 14.16
C THR A 475 -15.14 -0.42 13.75
N ALA A 476 -14.74 -1.47 14.47
CA ALA A 476 -15.08 -2.87 14.19
C ALA A 476 -15.84 -3.50 15.39
N LEU A 477 -15.22 -4.48 16.09
CA LEU A 477 -15.91 -5.18 17.19
C LEU A 477 -15.75 -4.50 18.55
N ALA A 478 -14.81 -3.58 18.70
CA ALA A 478 -14.57 -2.77 19.89
C ALA A 478 -14.50 -3.58 21.21
N LEU A 479 -13.90 -4.77 21.17
CA LEU A 479 -13.72 -5.61 22.35
C LEU A 479 -12.61 -5.05 23.25
N GLY A 480 -12.71 -5.31 24.54
CA GLY A 480 -11.62 -4.96 25.47
C GLY A 480 -10.32 -5.67 25.12
N GLU A 481 -9.17 -5.07 25.47
CA GLU A 481 -7.83 -5.56 25.11
C GLU A 481 -7.62 -7.05 25.45
N SER A 482 -7.98 -7.48 26.66
CA SER A 482 -7.81 -8.88 27.08
C SER A 482 -8.57 -9.86 26.20
N LEU A 483 -9.81 -9.54 25.82
CA LEU A 483 -10.63 -10.38 24.94
C LEU A 483 -10.10 -10.36 23.51
N ALA A 484 -9.64 -9.21 23.04
CA ALA A 484 -9.09 -9.07 21.70
C ALA A 484 -7.79 -9.87 21.53
N TYR A 485 -6.86 -9.76 22.46
CA TYR A 485 -5.60 -10.52 22.42
C TYR A 485 -5.84 -12.02 22.58
N THR A 486 -6.69 -12.43 23.52
CA THR A 486 -7.03 -13.85 23.69
C THR A 486 -7.71 -14.41 22.46
N GLY A 487 -8.67 -13.68 21.88
CA GLY A 487 -9.37 -14.09 20.67
C GLY A 487 -8.42 -14.25 19.47
N SER A 488 -7.47 -13.33 19.29
CA SER A 488 -6.49 -13.42 18.22
C SER A 488 -5.52 -14.60 18.37
N VAL A 489 -5.12 -14.93 19.61
CA VAL A 489 -4.30 -16.12 19.88
C VAL A 489 -5.09 -17.39 19.56
N ILE A 490 -6.38 -17.46 19.90
CA ILE A 490 -7.24 -18.59 19.54
C ILE A 490 -7.34 -18.74 18.03
N ILE A 491 -7.54 -17.65 17.30
CA ILE A 491 -7.58 -17.67 15.83
C ILE A 491 -6.25 -18.19 15.26
N LEU A 492 -5.12 -17.71 15.80
CA LEU A 492 -3.78 -18.18 15.40
C LEU A 492 -3.63 -19.68 15.60
N VAL A 493 -4.01 -20.19 16.79
CA VAL A 493 -3.93 -21.61 17.13
C VAL A 493 -4.80 -22.44 16.19
N ILE A 494 -6.02 -21.99 15.90
CA ILE A 494 -6.92 -22.66 14.94
C ILE A 494 -6.28 -22.75 13.57
N ALA A 495 -5.74 -21.63 13.06
CA ALA A 495 -5.07 -21.58 11.75
C ALA A 495 -3.86 -22.52 11.69
N LEU A 496 -3.04 -22.53 12.75
CA LEU A 496 -1.86 -23.39 12.85
C LEU A 496 -2.24 -24.87 12.92
N VAL A 497 -3.22 -25.23 13.75
CA VAL A 497 -3.70 -26.62 13.88
C VAL A 497 -4.28 -27.10 12.55
N TRP A 498 -5.05 -26.27 11.86
CA TRP A 498 -5.60 -26.61 10.54
C TRP A 498 -4.48 -26.82 9.52
N PHE A 499 -3.51 -25.91 9.45
CA PHE A 499 -2.35 -26.08 8.57
C PHE A 499 -1.56 -27.36 8.88
N LEU A 500 -1.24 -27.63 10.14
CA LEU A 500 -0.50 -28.84 10.54
C LEU A 500 -1.29 -30.12 10.24
N GLY A 501 -2.60 -30.12 10.42
CA GLY A 501 -3.48 -31.22 10.04
C GLY A 501 -3.46 -31.49 8.54
N TRP A 502 -3.59 -30.42 7.74
CA TRP A 502 -3.46 -30.50 6.29
C TRP A 502 -2.06 -30.98 5.86
N TYR A 503 -1.00 -30.42 6.45
CA TYR A 503 0.39 -30.77 6.14
C TYR A 503 0.67 -32.25 6.39
N ARG A 504 0.27 -32.77 7.55
CA ARG A 504 0.39 -34.22 7.89
C ARG A 504 -0.37 -35.10 6.91
N SER A 505 -1.60 -34.72 6.58
CA SER A 505 -2.41 -35.45 5.60
C SER A 505 -1.81 -35.44 4.21
N TYR A 506 -1.22 -34.32 3.80
CA TYR A 506 -0.55 -34.18 2.50
C TYR A 506 0.73 -35.05 2.41
N GLN A 507 1.55 -35.06 3.48
CA GLN A 507 2.76 -35.89 3.54
C GLN A 507 2.47 -37.39 3.49
N LYS A 508 1.34 -37.84 4.06
CA LYS A 508 0.94 -39.24 4.00
C LYS A 508 0.47 -39.71 2.62
N LYS A 509 0.13 -38.80 1.73
CA LYS A 509 -0.36 -39.10 0.37
C LYS A 509 0.75 -39.08 -0.68
N GLN A 510 1.95 -38.63 -0.34
CA GLN A 510 3.16 -38.65 -1.16
C GLN A 510 4.04 -39.86 -0.85
#